data_0aa1ecc63f290a61a654ba05c2692680
#
_entry.id   0aa1ecc63f290a61a654ba05c2692680
#
_cell.length_a   1.000
_cell.length_b   1.000
_cell.length_c   1.000
_cell.angle_alpha   90.00
_cell.angle_beta   90.00
_cell.angle_gamma   90.00
#
_symmetry.space_group_name_H-M   'P 1'
#
loop_
_entity.id
_entity.type
_entity.pdbx_description
1 polymer ?
#
loop_
_entity_poly.entity_id
_entity_poly.type
_entity_poly.pdbx_seq_one_letter_code
_entity_poly.pdbx_strand_id
1 'polypeptide(L)'
;MDRMYQRHHLAHGTARIGSRRGTSSHQYNPMLILADPETTEDFGSCYSMTFMYSGSFQAEVEKDQFNQTRALIGLQQEGFRYPLEPGDTLTAPEVILSFSTDGLNRLSQNLHSCIRNHVCRGKYKNAIRPILVNSWEGAYFDFNGETIYQLAVHAKELGIDMVVMDDGWFGKRDDDFSGLGDWYVNEEKLGESLGHLIERINALCVKFVIWIEPEGINEDSHL
;
A
#
# COMPACT_ATOMS: atom_id res chain seq x y z
N MET A 1 8.23 -2.19 11.85
CA MET A 1 8.04 -3.51 12.53
C MET A 1 7.04 -4.29 11.69
N ASP A 2 7.53 -5.25 10.94
CA ASP A 2 6.69 -6.07 10.07
C ASP A 2 5.73 -6.90 10.93
N ARG A 3 4.45 -6.72 10.69
CA ARG A 3 3.45 -7.54 11.37
C ARG A 3 3.25 -8.81 10.56
N MET A 4 3.70 -9.91 11.11
CA MET A 4 3.38 -11.22 10.58
C MET A 4 1.86 -11.44 10.69
N TYR A 5 1.28 -12.20 9.75
CA TYR A 5 -0.12 -12.60 9.84
C TYR A 5 -0.38 -13.33 11.16
N GLN A 6 -1.54 -13.09 11.74
CA GLN A 6 -1.97 -13.76 12.96
C GLN A 6 -3.10 -14.72 12.62
N ARG A 7 -2.96 -15.96 13.09
CA ARG A 7 -4.01 -16.96 13.00
C ARG A 7 -4.75 -17.02 14.33
N HIS A 8 -6.06 -16.87 14.28
CA HIS A 8 -6.92 -16.93 15.43
C HIS A 8 -7.90 -18.09 15.29
N HIS A 9 -8.07 -18.86 16.37
CA HIS A 9 -9.17 -19.82 16.43
C HIS A 9 -10.49 -19.08 16.49
N LEU A 10 -11.43 -19.42 15.58
CA LEU A 10 -12.75 -18.79 15.56
C LEU A 10 -13.62 -19.40 16.67
N ALA A 11 -13.77 -18.68 17.78
CA ALA A 11 -14.71 -19.01 18.85
C ALA A 11 -16.14 -18.60 18.47
N HIS A 12 -17.14 -19.05 19.23
CA HIS A 12 -18.50 -18.53 19.11
C HIS A 12 -18.53 -17.01 19.33
N GLY A 13 -19.33 -16.33 18.51
CA GLY A 13 -19.40 -14.87 18.47
C GLY A 13 -18.75 -14.30 17.23
N THR A 14 -18.38 -13.02 17.28
CA THR A 14 -17.91 -12.26 16.12
C THR A 14 -16.49 -11.78 16.33
N ALA A 15 -15.59 -12.09 15.40
CA ALA A 15 -14.28 -11.48 15.25
C ALA A 15 -14.34 -10.40 14.17
N ARG A 16 -13.73 -9.25 14.42
CA ARG A 16 -13.75 -8.09 13.49
C ARG A 16 -12.37 -7.49 13.34
N ILE A 17 -12.03 -7.11 12.10
CA ILE A 17 -10.90 -6.25 11.74
C ILE A 17 -11.40 -5.09 10.87
N GLY A 18 -10.65 -4.00 10.79
CA GLY A 18 -11.02 -2.88 9.91
C GLY A 18 -10.20 -1.62 10.18
N SER A 19 -10.46 -0.62 9.37
CA SER A 19 -9.88 0.71 9.51
C SER A 19 -10.98 1.78 9.46
N ARG A 20 -10.82 2.83 10.28
CA ARG A 20 -11.66 4.05 10.28
C ARG A 20 -10.83 5.31 10.02
N ARG A 21 -9.65 5.15 9.44
CA ARG A 21 -8.65 6.21 9.25
C ARG A 21 -8.75 6.94 7.90
N GLY A 22 -9.80 6.64 7.11
CA GLY A 22 -9.88 7.12 5.74
C GLY A 22 -9.12 6.25 4.73
N THR A 23 -8.13 5.47 5.21
CA THR A 23 -7.36 4.49 4.44
C THR A 23 -7.51 3.09 5.03
N SER A 24 -7.14 2.06 4.27
CA SER A 24 -7.09 0.67 4.76
C SER A 24 -6.04 0.46 5.86
N SER A 25 -5.07 1.35 5.98
CA SER A 25 -3.99 1.44 6.98
C SER A 25 -3.00 0.27 7.04
N HIS A 26 -1.85 0.51 7.68
CA HIS A 26 -0.81 -0.50 7.93
C HIS A 26 -1.22 -1.54 8.98
N GLN A 27 -2.26 -1.24 9.78
CA GLN A 27 -2.65 -2.10 10.89
C GLN A 27 -3.38 -3.35 10.43
N TYR A 28 -4.27 -3.21 9.44
CA TYR A 28 -5.02 -4.31 8.84
C TYR A 28 -5.11 -4.11 7.34
N ASN A 29 -4.74 -5.15 6.59
CA ASN A 29 -5.03 -5.19 5.16
C ASN A 29 -6.51 -5.49 4.93
N PRO A 30 -7.14 -4.99 3.86
CA PRO A 30 -8.55 -5.25 3.54
C PRO A 30 -8.73 -6.66 2.98
N MET A 31 -8.32 -7.65 3.77
CA MET A 31 -8.33 -9.07 3.42
C MET A 31 -8.56 -9.92 4.65
N LEU A 32 -9.31 -10.99 4.49
CA LEU A 32 -9.40 -12.07 5.47
C LEU A 32 -9.23 -13.43 4.81
N ILE A 33 -8.69 -14.38 5.57
CA ILE A 33 -8.56 -15.77 5.16
C ILE A 33 -9.25 -16.64 6.21
N LEU A 34 -10.14 -17.51 5.76
CA LEU A 34 -10.67 -18.61 6.55
C LEU A 34 -9.93 -19.88 6.15
N ALA A 35 -9.39 -20.58 7.11
CA ALA A 35 -8.59 -21.79 6.87
C ALA A 35 -9.02 -22.89 7.83
N ASP A 36 -8.96 -24.14 7.38
CA ASP A 36 -9.11 -25.29 8.26
C ASP A 36 -7.99 -25.28 9.31
N PRO A 37 -8.19 -25.84 10.52
CA PRO A 37 -7.19 -25.83 11.57
C PRO A 37 -5.85 -26.43 11.16
N GLU A 38 -5.87 -27.42 10.28
CA GLU A 38 -4.71 -28.17 9.77
C GLU A 38 -4.01 -27.50 8.57
N THR A 39 -4.56 -26.39 8.06
CA THR A 39 -4.00 -25.73 6.88
C THR A 39 -2.60 -25.20 7.15
N THR A 40 -1.67 -25.53 6.26
CA THR A 40 -0.28 -25.06 6.25
C THR A 40 -0.02 -24.24 4.98
N GLU A 41 1.24 -23.94 4.70
CA GLU A 41 1.64 -23.31 3.45
C GLU A 41 1.29 -24.17 2.22
N ASP A 42 1.46 -25.49 2.32
CA ASP A 42 1.35 -26.41 1.18
C ASP A 42 0.25 -27.48 1.36
N PHE A 43 -0.60 -27.35 2.37
CA PHE A 43 -1.65 -28.35 2.66
C PHE A 43 -2.88 -27.69 3.28
N GLY A 44 -4.05 -28.26 3.00
CA GLY A 44 -5.34 -27.91 3.63
C GLY A 44 -6.14 -26.87 2.88
N SER A 45 -7.41 -26.76 3.25
CA SER A 45 -8.37 -25.88 2.59
C SER A 45 -8.34 -24.49 3.19
N CYS A 46 -8.38 -23.48 2.33
CA CYS A 46 -8.50 -22.09 2.75
C CYS A 46 -9.27 -21.24 1.72
N TYR A 47 -9.98 -20.24 2.23
CA TYR A 47 -10.78 -19.28 1.48
C TYR A 47 -10.31 -17.88 1.78
N SER A 48 -10.20 -17.02 0.78
CA SER A 48 -9.92 -15.60 1.00
C SER A 48 -10.99 -14.70 0.43
N MET A 49 -11.17 -13.55 1.09
CA MET A 49 -11.95 -12.40 0.64
C MET A 49 -11.00 -11.21 0.64
N THR A 50 -10.74 -10.62 -0.53
CA THR A 50 -9.89 -9.43 -0.69
C THR A 50 -10.74 -8.29 -1.22
N PHE A 51 -10.87 -7.23 -0.43
CA PHE A 51 -11.68 -6.06 -0.76
C PHE A 51 -10.86 -5.06 -1.57
N MET A 52 -11.30 -4.77 -2.78
CA MET A 52 -10.61 -3.91 -3.74
C MET A 52 -10.88 -2.43 -3.47
N TYR A 53 -10.48 -1.98 -2.28
CA TYR A 53 -10.71 -0.63 -1.81
C TYR A 53 -9.57 -0.17 -0.89
N SER A 54 -9.10 1.05 -1.07
CA SER A 54 -8.02 1.64 -0.27
C SER A 54 -8.50 2.47 0.93
N GLY A 55 -9.80 2.71 1.04
CA GLY A 55 -10.39 3.51 2.12
C GLY A 55 -10.72 2.71 3.37
N SER A 56 -11.54 3.31 4.24
CA SER A 56 -12.01 2.68 5.47
C SER A 56 -12.87 1.46 5.17
N PHE A 57 -12.54 0.33 5.79
CA PHE A 57 -13.20 -0.95 5.57
C PHE A 57 -13.50 -1.67 6.88
N GLN A 58 -14.36 -2.67 6.80
CA GLN A 58 -14.64 -3.61 7.86
C GLN A 58 -14.72 -5.02 7.30
N ALA A 59 -14.10 -5.97 7.98
CA ALA A 59 -14.29 -7.39 7.76
C ALA A 59 -14.65 -8.06 9.07
N GLU A 60 -15.62 -8.97 9.04
CA GLU A 60 -16.05 -9.70 10.22
C GLU A 60 -16.34 -11.16 9.89
N VAL A 61 -16.11 -12.02 10.87
CA VAL A 61 -16.43 -13.43 10.83
C VAL A 61 -17.20 -13.79 12.08
N GLU A 62 -18.38 -14.33 11.89
CA GLU A 62 -19.26 -14.78 12.96
C GLU A 62 -19.34 -16.32 12.96
N LYS A 63 -19.27 -16.91 14.13
CA LYS A 63 -19.62 -18.32 14.36
C LYS A 63 -20.82 -18.39 15.30
N ASP A 64 -21.94 -18.92 14.82
CA ASP A 64 -23.18 -19.00 15.56
C ASP A 64 -23.26 -20.24 16.50
N GLN A 65 -24.34 -20.37 17.22
CA GLN A 65 -24.61 -21.48 18.16
C GLN A 65 -24.72 -22.85 17.49
N PHE A 66 -24.92 -22.88 16.18
CA PHE A 66 -25.01 -24.11 15.37
C PHE A 66 -23.68 -24.46 14.69
N ASN A 67 -22.59 -23.75 15.02
CA ASN A 67 -21.28 -23.83 14.39
C ASN A 67 -21.25 -23.41 12.90
N GLN A 68 -22.23 -22.65 12.47
CA GLN A 68 -22.22 -22.07 11.13
C GLN A 68 -21.33 -20.83 11.12
N THR A 69 -20.53 -20.68 10.07
CA THR A 69 -19.62 -19.53 9.92
C THR A 69 -20.12 -18.62 8.81
N ARG A 70 -20.22 -17.32 9.12
CA ARG A 70 -20.52 -16.26 8.17
C ARG A 70 -19.37 -15.27 8.13
N ALA A 71 -18.86 -14.95 6.93
CA ALA A 71 -17.85 -13.94 6.71
C ALA A 71 -18.42 -12.80 5.88
N LEU A 72 -18.10 -11.57 6.25
CA LEU A 72 -18.49 -10.33 5.57
C LEU A 72 -17.26 -9.44 5.42
N ILE A 73 -17.16 -8.73 4.29
CA ILE A 73 -16.18 -7.69 4.07
C ILE A 73 -16.79 -6.56 3.23
N GLY A 74 -16.51 -5.32 3.54
CA GLY A 74 -17.04 -4.18 2.82
C GLY A 74 -16.62 -2.85 3.41
N LEU A 75 -17.32 -1.79 3.01
CA LEU A 75 -17.12 -0.45 3.54
C LEU A 75 -17.34 -0.43 5.06
N GLN A 76 -16.54 0.38 5.76
CA GLN A 76 -16.74 0.62 7.19
C GLN A 76 -18.12 1.22 7.43
N GLN A 77 -18.91 0.56 8.29
CA GLN A 77 -20.30 0.95 8.55
C GLN A 77 -20.43 2.11 9.53
N GLU A 78 -19.50 2.20 10.49
CA GLU A 78 -19.56 3.21 11.53
C GLU A 78 -19.27 4.61 10.98
N GLY A 79 -20.24 5.50 11.09
CA GLY A 79 -20.16 6.86 10.55
C GLY A 79 -20.40 6.98 9.04
N PHE A 80 -20.56 5.87 8.32
CA PHE A 80 -20.84 5.88 6.89
C PHE A 80 -22.33 6.16 6.63
N ARG A 81 -22.61 7.18 5.82
CA ARG A 81 -23.94 7.50 5.32
C ARG A 81 -23.84 7.89 3.85
N TYR A 82 -24.62 7.27 3.03
CA TYR A 82 -24.72 7.57 1.61
C TYR A 82 -26.18 7.84 1.25
N PRO A 83 -26.55 9.08 0.90
CA PRO A 83 -27.88 9.37 0.42
C PRO A 83 -28.11 8.70 -0.95
N LEU A 84 -29.17 7.97 -1.09
CA LEU A 84 -29.53 7.28 -2.32
C LEU A 84 -31.01 7.63 -2.65
N GLU A 85 -31.21 8.49 -3.62
CA GLU A 85 -32.53 8.90 -4.04
C GLU A 85 -33.16 7.85 -4.97
N PRO A 86 -34.50 7.86 -5.15
CA PRO A 86 -35.17 6.94 -6.07
C PRO A 86 -34.62 7.08 -7.50
N GLY A 87 -34.09 5.98 -8.03
CA GLY A 87 -33.43 5.93 -9.35
C GLY A 87 -31.89 6.02 -9.31
N ASP A 88 -31.31 6.36 -8.18
CA ASP A 88 -29.86 6.37 -8.00
C ASP A 88 -29.28 4.98 -7.85
N THR A 89 -27.99 4.86 -8.15
CA THR A 89 -27.24 3.60 -8.02
C THR A 89 -25.94 3.84 -7.25
N LEU A 90 -25.70 3.02 -6.21
CA LEU A 90 -24.41 2.93 -5.54
C LEU A 90 -23.65 1.70 -6.06
N THR A 91 -22.50 1.91 -6.67
CA THR A 91 -21.58 0.82 -7.01
C THR A 91 -20.62 0.60 -5.84
N ALA A 92 -20.79 -0.51 -5.12
CA ALA A 92 -19.86 -0.90 -4.06
C ALA A 92 -18.52 -1.38 -4.65
N PRO A 93 -17.40 -1.20 -3.92
CA PRO A 93 -16.13 -1.79 -4.33
C PRO A 93 -16.19 -3.31 -4.44
N GLU A 94 -15.42 -3.88 -5.36
CA GLU A 94 -15.40 -5.31 -5.65
C GLU A 94 -14.71 -6.11 -4.53
N VAL A 95 -15.09 -7.38 -4.41
CA VAL A 95 -14.43 -8.37 -3.55
C VAL A 95 -13.91 -9.51 -4.41
N ILE A 96 -12.62 -9.80 -4.34
CA ILE A 96 -12.03 -10.98 -4.96
C ILE A 96 -12.16 -12.14 -3.96
N LEU A 97 -12.84 -13.19 -4.38
CA LEU A 97 -12.92 -14.44 -3.64
C LEU A 97 -11.97 -15.46 -4.25
N SER A 98 -11.22 -16.17 -3.41
CA SER A 98 -10.32 -17.23 -3.84
C SER A 98 -10.40 -18.42 -2.90
N PHE A 99 -10.11 -19.61 -3.42
CA PHE A 99 -10.13 -20.88 -2.71
C PHE A 99 -8.92 -21.72 -3.09
N SER A 100 -8.39 -22.48 -2.14
CA SER A 100 -7.35 -23.46 -2.36
C SER A 100 -7.58 -24.69 -1.47
N THR A 101 -7.28 -25.88 -1.97
CA THR A 101 -7.16 -27.14 -1.22
C THR A 101 -5.70 -27.48 -0.90
N ASP A 102 -4.77 -26.72 -1.48
CA ASP A 102 -3.33 -26.97 -1.47
C ASP A 102 -2.59 -25.90 -0.64
N GLY A 103 -3.23 -25.44 0.43
CA GLY A 103 -2.63 -24.52 1.38
C GLY A 103 -2.57 -23.05 0.95
N LEU A 104 -1.87 -22.26 1.77
CA LEU A 104 -1.78 -20.81 1.63
C LEU A 104 -0.91 -20.37 0.45
N ASN A 105 0.15 -21.14 0.10
CA ASN A 105 0.98 -20.84 -1.07
C ASN A 105 0.17 -20.86 -2.35
N ARG A 106 -0.69 -21.85 -2.52
CA ARG A 106 -1.56 -21.95 -3.69
C ARG A 106 -2.59 -20.83 -3.72
N LEU A 107 -3.18 -20.49 -2.57
CA LEU A 107 -4.09 -19.36 -2.44
C LEU A 107 -3.41 -18.05 -2.87
N SER A 108 -2.19 -17.82 -2.39
CA SER A 108 -1.35 -16.66 -2.75
C SER A 108 -1.08 -16.60 -4.26
N GLN A 109 -0.70 -17.74 -4.88
CA GLN A 109 -0.47 -17.81 -6.32
C GLN A 109 -1.74 -17.50 -7.13
N ASN A 110 -2.91 -17.95 -6.68
CA ASN A 110 -4.18 -17.65 -7.31
C ASN A 110 -4.46 -16.14 -7.27
N LEU A 111 -4.24 -15.49 -6.11
CA LEU A 111 -4.39 -14.04 -5.96
C LEU A 111 -3.38 -13.27 -6.81
N HIS A 112 -2.11 -13.67 -6.83
CA HIS A 112 -1.08 -13.06 -7.68
C HIS A 112 -1.45 -13.14 -9.16
N SER A 113 -1.97 -14.28 -9.60
CA SER A 113 -2.43 -14.46 -10.98
C SER A 113 -3.61 -13.54 -11.30
N CYS A 114 -4.59 -13.47 -10.40
CA CYS A 114 -5.74 -12.58 -10.54
C CYS A 114 -5.33 -11.12 -10.61
N ILE A 115 -4.49 -10.66 -9.67
CA ILE A 115 -4.00 -9.28 -9.63
C ILE A 115 -3.23 -8.93 -10.90
N ARG A 116 -2.30 -9.80 -11.31
CA ARG A 116 -1.49 -9.58 -12.52
C ARG A 116 -2.34 -9.48 -13.78
N ASN A 117 -3.34 -10.34 -13.93
CA ASN A 117 -4.11 -10.43 -15.16
C ASN A 117 -5.27 -9.43 -15.23
N HIS A 118 -5.89 -9.10 -14.11
CA HIS A 118 -7.15 -8.34 -14.07
C HIS A 118 -7.04 -6.97 -13.38
N VAL A 119 -6.12 -6.79 -12.42
CA VAL A 119 -5.97 -5.53 -11.67
C VAL A 119 -4.83 -4.68 -12.23
N CYS A 120 -3.64 -5.28 -12.43
CA CYS A 120 -2.48 -4.55 -12.98
C CYS A 120 -2.76 -4.02 -14.39
N ARG A 121 -2.40 -2.74 -14.61
CA ARG A 121 -2.60 -2.03 -15.88
C ARG A 121 -1.33 -1.31 -16.31
N GLY A 122 -1.36 -0.74 -17.51
CA GLY A 122 -0.27 0.08 -18.07
C GLY A 122 0.96 -0.72 -18.49
N LYS A 123 2.00 0.03 -18.87
CA LYS A 123 3.22 -0.52 -19.47
C LYS A 123 3.97 -1.52 -18.58
N TYR A 124 3.85 -1.38 -17.28
CA TYR A 124 4.55 -2.26 -16.32
C TYR A 124 3.78 -3.52 -15.93
N LYS A 125 2.58 -3.77 -16.49
CA LYS A 125 1.82 -5.00 -16.21
C LYS A 125 2.66 -6.27 -16.41
N ASN A 126 3.36 -6.35 -17.53
CA ASN A 126 4.15 -7.51 -17.92
C ASN A 126 5.67 -7.22 -18.04
N ALA A 127 6.10 -6.02 -17.65
CA ALA A 127 7.51 -5.64 -17.71
C ALA A 127 8.22 -6.00 -16.40
N ILE A 128 9.51 -6.30 -16.52
CA ILE A 128 10.39 -6.42 -15.35
C ILE A 128 10.44 -5.06 -14.65
N ARG A 129 10.29 -5.07 -13.33
CA ARG A 129 10.41 -3.86 -12.51
C ARG A 129 11.87 -3.42 -12.46
N PRO A 130 12.14 -2.11 -12.53
CA PRO A 130 13.49 -1.60 -12.38
C PRO A 130 14.03 -1.93 -10.98
N ILE A 131 15.32 -2.20 -10.91
CA ILE A 131 16.04 -2.25 -9.64
C ILE A 131 16.17 -0.80 -9.15
N LEU A 132 15.79 -0.53 -7.91
CA LEU A 132 15.83 0.82 -7.36
C LEU A 132 16.70 0.92 -6.11
N VAL A 133 17.23 2.12 -5.86
CA VAL A 133 17.78 2.55 -4.59
C VAL A 133 16.98 3.75 -4.10
N ASN A 134 16.67 3.74 -2.80
CA ASN A 134 15.98 4.82 -2.11
C ASN A 134 16.98 5.59 -1.25
N SER A 135 16.85 6.91 -1.17
CA SER A 135 17.78 7.77 -0.43
C SER A 135 17.59 7.71 1.09
N TRP A 136 16.47 7.23 1.61
CA TRP A 136 16.09 7.36 3.02
C TRP A 136 17.16 6.86 3.98
N GLU A 137 17.49 5.59 3.95
CA GLU A 137 18.45 4.99 4.87
C GLU A 137 19.89 5.52 4.70
N GLY A 138 20.20 6.17 3.59
CA GLY A 138 21.51 6.74 3.31
C GLY A 138 21.68 8.19 3.71
N ALA A 139 20.59 8.96 3.76
CA ALA A 139 20.67 10.41 3.93
C ALA A 139 19.60 10.99 4.87
N TYR A 140 18.50 10.29 5.12
CA TYR A 140 17.33 10.82 5.84
C TYR A 140 16.94 12.20 5.31
N PHE A 141 16.86 13.23 6.17
CA PHE A 141 16.56 14.61 5.79
C PHE A 141 17.82 15.41 5.36
N ASP A 142 19.04 14.89 5.56
CA ASP A 142 20.30 15.58 5.27
C ASP A 142 20.77 15.32 3.84
N PHE A 143 20.12 15.95 2.89
CA PHE A 143 20.49 15.88 1.47
C PHE A 143 20.16 17.18 0.72
N ASN A 144 20.78 17.31 -0.45
CA ASN A 144 20.46 18.32 -1.46
C ASN A 144 20.41 17.68 -2.86
N GLY A 145 20.19 18.47 -3.90
CA GLY A 145 20.11 17.95 -5.27
C GLY A 145 21.40 17.24 -5.70
N GLU A 146 22.56 17.75 -5.31
CA GLU A 146 23.84 17.11 -5.65
C GLU A 146 24.01 15.74 -4.94
N THR A 147 23.59 15.63 -3.67
CA THR A 147 23.58 14.34 -2.95
C THR A 147 22.77 13.28 -3.71
N ILE A 148 21.57 13.64 -4.16
CA ILE A 148 20.69 12.74 -4.92
C ILE A 148 21.28 12.42 -6.30
N TYR A 149 21.89 13.39 -6.96
CA TYR A 149 22.57 13.18 -8.24
C TYR A 149 23.77 12.22 -8.11
N GLN A 150 24.61 12.37 -7.08
CA GLN A 150 25.72 11.44 -6.82
C GLN A 150 25.24 10.03 -6.50
N LEU A 151 24.12 9.89 -5.77
CA LEU A 151 23.49 8.60 -5.58
C LEU A 151 23.09 7.97 -6.93
N ALA A 152 22.56 8.76 -7.86
CA ALA A 152 22.21 8.28 -9.20
C ALA A 152 23.46 7.89 -10.04
N VAL A 153 24.59 8.61 -9.91
CA VAL A 153 25.86 8.24 -10.56
C VAL A 153 26.33 6.87 -10.07
N HIS A 154 26.39 6.65 -8.75
CA HIS A 154 26.78 5.37 -8.17
C HIS A 154 25.77 4.25 -8.51
N ALA A 155 24.47 4.56 -8.49
CA ALA A 155 23.43 3.62 -8.91
C ALA A 155 23.68 3.12 -10.34
N LYS A 156 23.99 4.03 -11.26
CA LYS A 156 24.32 3.69 -12.65
C LYS A 156 25.54 2.76 -12.75
N GLU A 157 26.60 3.03 -12.02
CA GLU A 157 27.83 2.20 -12.01
C GLU A 157 27.56 0.78 -11.50
N LEU A 158 26.59 0.62 -10.58
CA LEU A 158 26.19 -0.65 -10.01
C LEU A 158 25.09 -1.37 -10.81
N GLY A 159 24.62 -0.80 -11.92
CA GLY A 159 23.55 -1.37 -12.73
C GLY A 159 22.15 -1.22 -12.12
N ILE A 160 21.96 -0.26 -11.24
CA ILE A 160 20.65 0.11 -10.68
C ILE A 160 19.93 1.05 -11.63
N ASP A 161 18.67 0.80 -11.92
CA ASP A 161 17.91 1.47 -12.97
C ASP A 161 17.14 2.72 -12.50
N MET A 162 16.98 2.89 -11.18
CA MET A 162 16.07 3.90 -10.61
C MET A 162 16.58 4.42 -9.27
N VAL A 163 16.45 5.72 -9.07
CA VAL A 163 16.65 6.40 -7.78
C VAL A 163 15.33 6.96 -7.29
N VAL A 164 15.04 6.74 -6.01
CA VAL A 164 13.90 7.36 -5.31
C VAL A 164 14.46 8.41 -4.36
N MET A 165 14.05 9.66 -4.56
CA MET A 165 14.25 10.73 -3.57
C MET A 165 13.12 10.63 -2.56
N ASP A 166 13.46 10.26 -1.32
CA ASP A 166 12.51 10.02 -0.24
C ASP A 166 12.07 11.33 0.44
N ASP A 167 11.56 11.25 1.65
CA ASP A 167 11.04 12.35 2.44
C ASP A 167 12.03 13.52 2.58
N GLY A 168 11.49 14.74 2.72
CA GLY A 168 12.30 15.93 2.95
C GLY A 168 12.59 16.80 1.73
N TRP A 169 12.05 16.51 0.53
CA TRP A 169 12.25 17.31 -0.69
C TRP A 169 11.29 18.50 -0.82
N PHE A 170 10.28 18.59 0.03
CA PHE A 170 9.16 19.54 -0.08
C PHE A 170 9.02 20.43 1.15
N GLY A 171 8.37 21.58 1.00
CA GLY A 171 8.00 22.50 2.07
C GLY A 171 9.16 22.85 3.02
N LYS A 172 8.88 22.82 4.32
CA LYS A 172 9.84 22.93 5.41
C LYS A 172 10.03 21.59 6.11
N ARG A 173 10.15 20.53 5.32
CA ARG A 173 10.26 19.15 5.79
C ARG A 173 11.71 18.77 6.07
N ASP A 174 12.23 19.13 7.24
CA ASP A 174 13.60 18.83 7.69
C ASP A 174 13.63 17.84 8.87
N ASP A 175 12.46 17.42 9.33
CA ASP A 175 12.25 16.42 10.38
C ASP A 175 10.87 15.78 10.28
N ASP A 176 10.55 14.80 11.16
CA ASP A 176 9.27 14.09 11.18
C ASP A 176 8.09 14.91 11.69
N PHE A 177 8.32 16.10 12.26
CA PHE A 177 7.32 16.85 13.02
C PHE A 177 6.72 18.02 12.25
N SER A 178 7.27 18.38 11.09
CA SER A 178 6.86 19.56 10.33
C SER A 178 6.70 19.27 8.84
N GLY A 179 5.89 20.08 8.16
CA GLY A 179 5.79 20.20 6.71
C GLY A 179 5.10 19.06 5.96
N LEU A 180 4.69 17.96 6.62
CA LEU A 180 3.96 16.89 5.93
C LEU A 180 2.60 17.42 5.46
N GLY A 181 2.34 17.34 4.16
CA GLY A 181 1.17 17.92 3.50
C GLY A 181 1.55 19.04 2.52
N ASP A 182 2.67 19.69 2.71
CA ASP A 182 3.14 20.83 1.91
C ASP A 182 3.90 20.38 0.66
N TRP A 183 3.22 19.72 -0.27
CA TRP A 183 3.81 19.07 -1.46
C TRP A 183 4.32 20.03 -2.53
N TYR A 184 5.00 21.12 -2.14
CA TYR A 184 5.71 22.01 -3.05
C TYR A 184 7.22 21.87 -2.87
N VAL A 185 7.94 21.87 -3.98
CA VAL A 185 9.41 21.63 -3.98
C VAL A 185 10.14 22.68 -3.15
N ASN A 186 11.05 22.24 -2.31
CA ASN A 186 12.01 23.12 -1.63
C ASN A 186 13.27 23.28 -2.49
N GLU A 187 13.25 24.22 -3.44
CA GLU A 187 14.37 24.48 -4.35
C GLU A 187 15.59 25.04 -3.61
N GLU A 188 15.39 25.75 -2.50
CA GLU A 188 16.50 26.24 -1.66
C GLU A 188 17.31 25.07 -1.09
N LYS A 189 16.64 24.07 -0.53
CA LYS A 189 17.27 22.85 -0.02
C LYS A 189 17.92 22.03 -1.13
N LEU A 190 17.25 21.88 -2.26
CA LEU A 190 17.81 21.14 -3.38
C LEU A 190 18.99 21.87 -4.03
N GLY A 191 19.04 23.21 -3.94
CA GLY A 191 20.06 24.03 -4.61
C GLY A 191 19.83 24.20 -6.12
N GLU A 192 18.76 23.62 -6.64
CA GLU A 192 18.37 23.67 -8.06
C GLU A 192 16.86 23.39 -8.19
N SER A 193 16.29 23.63 -9.38
CA SER A 193 14.91 23.23 -9.63
C SER A 193 14.80 21.70 -9.73
N LEU A 194 13.65 21.15 -9.29
CA LEU A 194 13.40 19.72 -9.41
C LEU A 194 13.47 19.25 -10.87
N GLY A 195 13.00 20.07 -11.81
CA GLY A 195 13.08 19.78 -13.25
C GLY A 195 14.52 19.57 -13.72
N HIS A 196 15.43 20.44 -13.31
CA HIS A 196 16.85 20.34 -13.66
C HIS A 196 17.52 19.09 -13.05
N LEU A 197 17.24 18.79 -11.78
CA LEU A 197 17.73 17.56 -11.14
C LEU A 197 17.23 16.30 -11.89
N ILE A 198 15.95 16.27 -12.29
CA ILE A 198 15.37 15.16 -13.06
C ILE A 198 16.07 15.00 -14.40
N GLU A 199 16.33 16.10 -15.12
CA GLU A 199 17.05 16.07 -16.40
C GLU A 199 18.46 15.51 -16.26
N ARG A 200 19.22 15.97 -15.25
CA ARG A 200 20.57 15.46 -14.94
C ARG A 200 20.56 13.95 -14.68
N ILE A 201 19.65 13.46 -13.85
CA ILE A 201 19.54 12.04 -13.51
C ILE A 201 19.14 11.22 -14.73
N ASN A 202 18.14 11.67 -15.48
CA ASN A 202 17.69 10.98 -16.69
C ASN A 202 18.78 10.91 -17.77
N ALA A 203 19.67 11.91 -17.84
CA ALA A 203 20.83 11.89 -18.75
C ALA A 203 21.80 10.74 -18.45
N LEU A 204 21.83 10.22 -17.21
CA LEU A 204 22.56 9.00 -16.83
C LEU A 204 21.84 7.71 -17.27
N CYS A 205 20.66 7.80 -17.91
CA CYS A 205 19.75 6.66 -18.15
C CYS A 205 19.27 5.97 -16.87
N VAL A 206 19.20 6.70 -15.75
CA VAL A 206 18.62 6.29 -14.48
C VAL A 206 17.24 6.96 -14.36
N LYS A 207 16.21 6.20 -13.97
CA LYS A 207 14.87 6.73 -13.71
C LYS A 207 14.84 7.45 -12.37
N PHE A 208 14.02 8.48 -12.30
CA PHE A 208 13.84 9.24 -11.07
C PHE A 208 12.40 9.13 -10.57
N VAL A 209 12.23 8.98 -9.26
CA VAL A 209 10.94 8.92 -8.55
C VAL A 209 11.05 9.75 -7.28
N ILE A 210 9.97 10.40 -6.89
CA ILE A 210 9.81 11.06 -5.59
C ILE A 210 8.85 10.29 -4.71
N TRP A 211 9.11 10.32 -3.40
CA TRP A 211 8.22 9.77 -2.39
C TRP A 211 7.12 10.77 -2.02
N ILE A 212 5.92 10.28 -1.77
CA ILE A 212 4.76 11.06 -1.31
C ILE A 212 3.97 10.22 -0.33
N GLU A 213 3.53 10.83 0.79
CA GLU A 213 2.65 10.23 1.81
C GLU A 213 1.36 11.04 1.97
N PRO A 214 0.39 10.89 1.05
CA PRO A 214 -0.82 11.71 1.03
C PRO A 214 -1.83 11.36 2.13
N GLU A 215 -1.61 10.32 2.90
CA GLU A 215 -2.46 9.85 4.01
C GLU A 215 -2.18 10.55 5.35
N GLY A 216 -1.11 11.31 5.45
CA GLY A 216 -0.68 12.03 6.64
C GLY A 216 -0.57 13.53 6.41
N ILE A 217 -0.72 14.30 7.50
CA ILE A 217 -0.52 15.74 7.53
C ILE A 217 0.00 16.16 8.91
N ASN A 218 0.94 17.10 8.96
CA ASN A 218 1.31 17.76 10.21
C ASN A 218 0.39 18.94 10.50
N GLU A 219 0.24 19.30 11.77
CA GLU A 219 -0.63 20.40 12.21
C GLU A 219 -0.20 21.76 11.68
N ASP A 220 1.08 21.95 11.37
CA ASP A 220 1.67 23.17 10.84
C ASP A 220 1.63 23.27 9.29
N SER A 221 1.09 22.29 8.59
CA SER A 221 0.91 22.31 7.15
C SER A 221 -0.06 23.40 6.71
N HIS A 222 0.16 23.93 5.52
CA HIS A 222 -0.72 24.92 4.88
C HIS A 222 -1.90 24.28 4.12
N LEU A 223 -2.03 22.98 4.12
CA LEU A 223 -3.14 22.23 3.55
C LEU A 223 -4.43 22.41 4.35
#